data_83578235e379a3abc2c3ed3671bd35e6
#
_entry.id   83578235e379a3abc2c3ed3671bd35e6
#
_cell.length_a   1.000
_cell.length_b   1.000
_cell.length_c   1.000
_cell.angle_alpha   90.00
_cell.angle_beta   90.00
_cell.angle_gamma   90.00
#
_symmetry.space_group_name_H-M   'P 1'
#
loop_
_entity.id
_entity.type
_entity.pdbx_description
1 polymer ?
#
loop_
_entity_poly.entity_id
_entity_poly.type
_entity_poly.pdbx_seq_one_letter_code
_entity_poly.pdbx_strand_id
1 'polypeptide(L)' 'MPNYRIYQIDKNDRVISRKEIVAPTDEAALEAAMQYLGDVDVEVWDHARKVGRLGKNNRRP' A
#
# COMPACT_ATOMS: atom_id res chain seq x y z
N MET A 1 12.07 14.10 -0.48
CA MET A 1 11.54 12.80 -0.87
C MET A 1 10.04 12.80 -0.72
N PRO A 2 9.34 12.16 -1.63
CA PRO A 2 7.89 12.18 -1.56
C PRO A 2 7.35 11.38 -0.40
N ASN A 3 6.20 11.82 0.09
CA ASN A 3 5.51 11.09 1.14
C ASN A 3 4.45 10.24 0.50
N TYR A 4 4.35 9.02 0.97
CA TYR A 4 3.33 8.10 0.48
C TYR A 4 2.45 7.68 1.63
N ARG A 5 1.20 7.38 1.32
CA ARG A 5 0.27 6.86 2.30
C ARG A 5 -0.05 5.43 1.98
N ILE A 6 -0.06 4.62 3.01
CA ILE A 6 -0.33 3.21 2.87
C ILE A 6 -1.61 2.92 3.64
N TYR A 7 -2.60 2.40 2.94
CA TYR A 7 -3.88 2.05 3.54
C TYR A 7 -4.00 0.54 3.60
N GLN A 8 -4.33 0.03 4.76
CA GLN A 8 -4.62 -1.40 4.90
C GLN A 8 -6.11 -1.58 4.74
N ILE A 9 -6.51 -2.47 3.86
CA ILE A 9 -7.89 -2.65 3.45
C ILE A 9 -8.29 -4.09 3.71
N ASP A 10 -9.37 -4.28 4.44
CA ASP A 10 -9.80 -5.61 4.80
C ASP A 10 -10.57 -6.26 3.63
N LYS A 11 -11.01 -7.49 3.84
CA LYS A 11 -11.68 -8.21 2.78
C LYS A 11 -13.02 -7.61 2.42
N ASN A 12 -13.56 -6.74 3.25
CA ASN A 12 -14.80 -6.06 2.96
C ASN A 12 -14.55 -4.71 2.30
N ASP A 13 -13.31 -4.50 1.85
CA ASP A 13 -12.93 -3.29 1.12
C ASP A 13 -13.00 -2.05 2.01
N ARG A 14 -12.73 -2.21 3.28
CA ARG A 14 -12.72 -1.09 4.20
C ARG A 14 -11.31 -0.78 4.63
N VAL A 15 -11.02 0.52 4.74
CA VAL A 15 -9.71 0.95 5.22
C VAL A 15 -9.69 0.78 6.73
N ILE A 16 -8.83 -0.08 7.22
CA ILE A 16 -8.75 -0.34 8.64
C ILE A 16 -7.54 0.29 9.29
N SER A 17 -6.59 0.76 8.51
CA SER A 17 -5.40 1.39 9.07
C SER A 17 -4.73 2.25 8.01
N ARG A 18 -3.99 3.25 8.44
CA ARG A 18 -3.25 4.13 7.56
C ARG A 18 -1.87 4.34 8.11
N LYS A 19 -0.90 4.40 7.22
CA LYS A 19 0.48 4.70 7.59
C LYS A 19 1.04 5.68 6.61
N GLU A 20 2.04 6.44 7.05
CA GLU A 20 2.73 7.34 6.14
C GLU A 20 4.17 6.92 6.08
N ILE A 21 4.72 6.91 4.90
CA ILE A 21 6.13 6.58 4.72
C ILE A 21 6.74 7.58 3.75
N VAL A 22 8.06 7.64 3.77
CA VAL A 22 8.82 8.45 2.84
C VAL A 22 9.64 7.49 1.99
N ALA A 23 9.58 7.65 0.70
CA ALA A 23 10.34 6.80 -0.20
C ALA A 23 10.79 7.60 -1.41
N PRO A 24 11.92 7.24 -2.01
CA PRO A 24 12.44 8.01 -3.14
C PRO A 24 11.70 7.75 -4.44
N THR A 25 11.04 6.62 -4.58
CA THR A 25 10.35 6.29 -5.83
C THR A 25 9.09 5.52 -5.51
N ASP A 26 8.22 5.40 -6.50
CA ASP A 26 7.01 4.61 -6.36
C ASP A 26 7.35 3.16 -6.05
N GLU A 27 8.37 2.64 -6.71
CA GLU A 27 8.76 1.26 -6.50
C GLU A 27 9.23 1.02 -5.07
N ALA A 28 10.00 1.96 -4.53
CA ALA A 28 10.46 1.84 -3.17
C ALA A 28 9.29 1.91 -2.20
N ALA A 29 8.28 2.72 -2.52
CA ALA A 29 7.10 2.83 -1.68
C ALA A 29 6.32 1.52 -1.69
N LEU A 30 6.18 0.91 -2.87
CA LEU A 30 5.48 -0.35 -2.97
C LEU A 30 6.21 -1.45 -2.20
N GLU A 31 7.53 -1.45 -2.31
CA GLU A 31 8.32 -2.42 -1.58
C GLU A 31 8.14 -2.27 -0.08
N ALA A 32 8.17 -1.04 0.40
CA ALA A 32 7.98 -0.79 1.82
C ALA A 32 6.57 -1.20 2.26
N ALA A 33 5.60 -1.02 1.38
CA ALA A 33 4.22 -1.37 1.70
C ALA A 33 4.03 -2.87 1.88
N MET A 34 4.91 -3.66 1.28
CA MET A 34 4.78 -5.10 1.42
C MET A 34 4.89 -5.56 2.86
N GLN A 35 5.56 -4.78 3.69
CA GLN A 35 5.68 -5.14 5.10
C GLN A 35 4.35 -5.08 5.83
N TYR A 36 3.40 -4.37 5.28
CA TYR A 36 2.10 -4.21 5.91
C TYR A 36 1.05 -5.18 5.39
N LEU A 37 1.43 -6.01 4.43
CA LEU A 37 0.54 -7.06 3.98
C LEU A 37 0.43 -8.08 5.10
N GLY A 38 -0.62 -8.74 5.16
CA GLY A 38 -0.84 -9.80 6.13
C GLY A 38 -2.09 -10.44 5.66
N ASP A 39 -3.13 -10.34 6.43
CA ASP A 39 -4.42 -10.84 6.01
C ASP A 39 -5.20 -9.79 5.28
N VAL A 40 -4.61 -8.65 5.00
CA VAL A 40 -5.33 -7.53 4.38
C VAL A 40 -4.57 -7.06 3.16
N ASP A 41 -5.27 -6.37 2.28
CA ASP A 41 -4.64 -5.75 1.13
C ASP A 41 -4.07 -4.41 1.54
N VAL A 42 -3.20 -3.89 0.71
CA VAL A 42 -2.56 -2.60 0.97
C VAL A 42 -2.62 -1.75 -0.28
N GLU A 43 -3.00 -0.50 -0.14
CA GLU A 43 -2.94 0.45 -1.24
C GLU A 43 -1.92 1.52 -0.92
N VAL A 44 -1.17 1.92 -1.93
CA VAL A 44 -0.16 2.96 -1.77
C VAL A 44 -0.59 4.17 -2.59
N TRP A 45 -0.59 5.33 -1.94
CA TRP A 45 -1.02 6.56 -2.58
C TRP A 45 0.02 7.64 -2.42
N ASP A 46 0.14 8.48 -3.44
CA ASP A 46 0.97 9.67 -3.42
C ASP A 46 0.00 10.82 -3.54
N HIS A 47 -0.45 11.35 -2.40
CA HIS A 47 -1.48 12.40 -2.36
C HIS A 47 -2.74 11.86 -3.04
N ALA A 48 -3.15 12.46 -4.12
CA ALA A 48 -4.37 12.04 -4.82
C ALA A 48 -4.12 10.97 -5.87
N ARG A 49 -2.87 10.59 -6.08
CA ARG A 49 -2.53 9.64 -7.12
C ARG A 49 -2.34 8.26 -6.53
N LYS A 50 -3.06 7.29 -7.05
CA LYS A 50 -2.91 5.93 -6.58
C LYS A 50 -1.70 5.32 -7.27
N VAL A 51 -0.73 4.91 -6.48
CA VAL A 51 0.49 4.31 -6.99
C VAL A 51 0.28 2.84 -7.32
N GLY A 52 -0.40 2.12 -6.45
CA GLY A 52 -0.64 0.71 -6.71
C GLY A 52 -1.37 0.05 -5.56
N ARG A 53 -1.70 -1.20 -5.74
CA ARG A 53 -2.38 -1.99 -4.73
C ARG A 53 -1.73 -3.36 -4.66
N LEU A 54 -1.46 -3.79 -3.44
CA LEU A 54 -0.88 -5.11 -3.19
C LEU A 54 -1.90 -5.93 -2.43
N GLY A 55 -2.03 -7.18 -2.79
CA GLY A 55 -2.93 -8.05 -2.09
C GLY A 55 -2.35 -9.41 -1.99
N LYS A 56 -2.62 -10.09 -0.88
CA LYS A 56 -2.06 -11.40 -0.71
C LYS A 56 -2.59 -12.36 -1.76
N ASN A 57 -3.73 -12.09 -2.32
CA ASN A 57 -4.26 -12.93 -3.37
C ASN A 57 -3.98 -12.43 -4.75
N ASN A 58 -3.23 -11.37 -4.90
CA ASN A 58 -2.91 -10.85 -6.16
C ASN A 58 -1.68 -11.39 -6.72
N ARG A 59 -1.01 -12.33 -6.06
CA ARG A 59 0.14 -12.86 -6.54
C ARG A 59 -0.17 -13.57 -7.74
N ARG A 60 0.47 -13.39 -8.71
CA ARG A 60 0.16 -14.04 -9.89
C ARG A 60 0.80 -15.21 -9.98
N PRO A 61 0.26 -16.08 -10.43
CA PRO A 61 0.96 -17.30 -10.73
C PRO A 61 1.86 -17.08 -11.88
#